data_018c80f6c1b09955444d0516985aff3c
#
_entry.id   018c80f6c1b09955444d0516985aff3c
#
_cell.length_a   1.000
_cell.length_b   1.000
_cell.length_c   1.000
_cell.angle_alpha   90.00
_cell.angle_beta   90.00
_cell.angle_gamma   90.00
#
_symmetry.space_group_name_H-M   'P 1'
#
loop_
_entity.id
_entity.type
_entity.pdbx_description
1 polymer ?
#
loop_
_entity_poly.entity_id
_entity_poly.type
_entity_poly.pdbx_seq_one_letter_code
_entity_poly.pdbx_strand_id
1 'polypeptide(L)'
;MALMHNLLRAEQGYATPKIDVRGAVFRENCVLLVREQSDGLWTLPGGWADVGESPAEAVVREIREESGFETQVCKLVALYDRNKHDHPPMLFHVYKAFFLCDVVGGSASTSHETSAVAFFGREELPHLSTARVTVRQIEKLFTHHTNRALPTEFD
;
A
#
# COMPACT_ATOMS: atom_id res chain seq x y z
N MET A 1 -12.49 -14.26 21.20
CA MET A 1 -11.96 -13.47 20.06
C MET A 1 -10.62 -13.97 19.56
N ALA A 2 -9.58 -14.13 20.42
CA ALA A 2 -8.27 -14.61 19.99
C ALA A 2 -8.29 -16.01 19.35
N LEU A 3 -9.06 -16.95 19.90
CA LEU A 3 -9.17 -18.31 19.35
C LEU A 3 -9.79 -18.30 17.95
N MET A 4 -10.86 -17.53 17.75
CA MET A 4 -11.54 -17.40 16.46
C MET A 4 -10.59 -16.77 15.44
N HIS A 5 -9.84 -15.74 15.83
CA HIS A 5 -8.86 -15.09 14.98
C HIS A 5 -7.77 -16.06 14.50
N ASN A 6 -7.27 -16.90 15.39
CA ASN A 6 -6.27 -17.92 15.06
C ASN A 6 -6.84 -18.99 14.12
N LEU A 7 -8.08 -19.40 14.33
CA LEU A 7 -8.75 -20.37 13.45
C LEU A 7 -8.94 -19.82 12.06
N LEU A 8 -9.33 -18.55 11.95
CA LEU A 8 -9.52 -17.88 10.65
C LEU A 8 -8.19 -17.67 9.89
N ARG A 9 -7.08 -17.51 10.59
CA ARG A 9 -5.76 -17.43 9.97
C ARG A 9 -5.34 -18.72 9.28
N ALA A 10 -5.82 -19.86 9.79
CA ALA A 10 -5.56 -21.19 9.26
C ALA A 10 -6.74 -21.71 8.42
N GLU A 11 -7.60 -20.83 7.96
CA GLU A 11 -8.78 -21.20 7.20
C GLU A 11 -8.41 -21.96 5.92
N GLN A 12 -9.12 -23.07 5.69
CA GLN A 12 -8.98 -23.90 4.49
C GLN A 12 -10.29 -23.95 3.68
N GLY A 13 -11.11 -22.90 3.78
CA GLY A 13 -12.40 -22.81 3.11
C GLY A 13 -12.27 -22.50 1.61
N TYR A 14 -13.26 -21.81 1.08
CA TYR A 14 -13.29 -21.40 -0.30
C TYR A 14 -12.09 -20.51 -0.63
N ALA A 15 -11.32 -20.86 -1.66
CA ALA A 15 -10.15 -20.07 -2.06
C ALA A 15 -10.59 -18.72 -2.65
N THR A 16 -10.02 -17.63 -2.13
CA THR A 16 -10.28 -16.27 -2.60
C THR A 16 -8.96 -15.58 -2.93
N PRO A 17 -8.98 -14.50 -3.73
CA PRO A 17 -7.81 -13.66 -3.89
C PRO A 17 -7.38 -13.08 -2.53
N LYS A 18 -6.07 -12.93 -2.36
CA LYS A 18 -5.49 -12.20 -1.22
C LYS A 18 -5.65 -10.70 -1.43
N ILE A 19 -5.74 -9.96 -0.34
CA ILE A 19 -5.83 -8.50 -0.38
C ILE A 19 -4.49 -7.89 0.04
N ASP A 20 -3.90 -7.13 -0.88
CA ASP A 20 -2.72 -6.32 -0.63
C ASP A 20 -3.16 -4.85 -0.56
N VAL A 21 -2.79 -4.15 0.50
CA VAL A 21 -3.14 -2.74 0.68
C VAL A 21 -1.90 -1.87 0.50
N ARG A 22 -2.07 -0.73 -0.16
CA ARG A 22 -1.00 0.26 -0.36
C ARG A 22 -1.51 1.65 -0.01
N GLY A 23 -0.69 2.41 0.72
CA GLY A 23 -1.03 3.76 1.14
C GLY A 23 -0.22 4.82 0.41
N ALA A 24 -0.91 5.83 -0.12
CA ALA A 24 -0.29 7.00 -0.72
C ALA A 24 -0.38 8.17 0.25
N VAL A 25 0.75 8.60 0.75
CA VAL A 25 0.89 9.72 1.66
C VAL A 25 1.66 10.82 0.95
N PHE A 26 1.09 12.02 0.89
CA PHE A 26 1.70 13.14 0.19
C PHE A 26 2.13 14.24 1.17
N ARG A 27 3.27 14.85 0.86
CA ARG A 27 3.79 16.05 1.53
C ARG A 27 4.43 16.92 0.45
N GLU A 28 3.95 18.17 0.32
CA GLU A 28 4.48 19.15 -0.66
C GLU A 28 4.56 18.56 -2.09
N ASN A 29 3.51 17.90 -2.54
CA ASN A 29 3.42 17.25 -3.86
C ASN A 29 4.45 16.13 -4.08
N CYS A 30 4.98 15.56 -3.00
CA CYS A 30 5.83 14.38 -3.04
C CYS A 30 5.14 13.21 -2.35
N VAL A 31 5.32 12.01 -2.90
CA VAL A 31 4.72 10.78 -2.37
C VAL A 31 5.71 10.04 -1.47
N LEU A 32 5.22 9.52 -0.36
CA LEU A 32 5.99 8.70 0.57
C LEU A 32 6.28 7.34 -0.04
N LEU A 33 7.54 6.98 -0.14
CA LEU A 33 7.97 5.64 -0.49
C LEU A 33 8.90 5.09 0.58
N VAL A 34 8.95 3.77 0.66
CA VAL A 34 9.86 3.02 1.53
C VAL A 34 10.71 2.10 0.67
N ARG A 35 11.96 1.87 1.07
CA ARG A 35 12.85 0.95 0.38
C ARG A 35 12.83 -0.39 1.11
N GLU A 36 12.43 -1.44 0.38
CA GLU A 36 12.34 -2.79 0.92
C GLU A 36 13.74 -3.37 1.19
N GLN A 37 13.91 -4.03 2.33
CA GLN A 37 15.14 -4.75 2.64
C GLN A 37 15.38 -5.93 1.69
N SER A 38 14.29 -6.59 1.27
CA SER A 38 14.37 -7.83 0.50
C SER A 38 14.95 -7.66 -0.90
N ASP A 39 14.62 -6.57 -1.61
CA ASP A 39 15.07 -6.33 -2.99
C ASP A 39 15.82 -5.01 -3.18
N GLY A 40 15.88 -4.17 -2.15
CA GLY A 40 16.54 -2.86 -2.20
C GLY A 40 15.82 -1.84 -3.07
N LEU A 41 14.57 -2.12 -3.47
CA LEU A 41 13.78 -1.27 -4.35
C LEU A 41 12.69 -0.53 -3.56
N TRP A 42 12.14 0.51 -4.18
CA TRP A 42 11.18 1.40 -3.53
C TRP A 42 9.75 1.05 -3.88
N THR A 43 8.86 1.22 -2.91
CA THR A 43 7.42 0.98 -3.08
C THR A 43 6.61 1.89 -2.15
N LEU A 44 5.31 1.97 -2.41
CA LEU A 44 4.36 2.50 -1.45
C LEU A 44 4.35 1.60 -0.20
N PRO A 45 4.26 2.16 1.01
CA PRO A 45 4.06 1.34 2.20
C PRO A 45 2.76 0.54 2.09
N GLY A 46 2.80 -0.69 2.55
CA GLY A 46 1.67 -1.59 2.49
C GLY A 46 2.08 -3.06 2.58
N GLY A 47 1.12 -3.94 2.43
CA GLY A 47 1.30 -5.38 2.49
C GLY A 47 -0.03 -6.11 2.59
N TRP A 48 0.02 -7.35 3.09
CA TRP A 48 -1.18 -8.16 3.24
C TRP A 48 -2.09 -7.60 4.34
N ALA A 49 -3.39 -7.54 4.03
CA ALA A 49 -4.39 -7.32 5.06
C ALA A 49 -4.48 -8.57 5.95
N ASP A 50 -4.46 -8.39 7.27
CA ASP A 50 -4.61 -9.48 8.22
C ASP A 50 -6.10 -9.76 8.48
N VAL A 51 -6.39 -11.02 8.77
CA VAL A 51 -7.73 -11.41 9.23
C VAL A 51 -8.06 -10.62 10.52
N GLY A 52 -9.24 -10.05 10.56
CA GLY A 52 -9.72 -9.28 11.71
C GLY A 52 -9.53 -7.78 11.59
N GLU A 53 -8.82 -7.28 10.57
CA GLU A 53 -8.72 -5.85 10.30
C GLU A 53 -9.44 -5.49 9.00
N SER A 54 -9.99 -4.27 8.94
CA SER A 54 -10.50 -3.72 7.69
C SER A 54 -9.34 -3.35 6.77
N PRO A 55 -9.55 -3.20 5.45
CA PRO A 55 -8.50 -2.73 4.56
C PRO A 55 -7.91 -1.36 4.98
N ALA A 56 -8.75 -0.44 5.47
CA ALA A 56 -8.30 0.85 5.97
C ALA A 56 -7.44 0.70 7.23
N GLU A 57 -7.83 -0.15 8.17
CA GLU A 57 -7.02 -0.46 9.36
C GLU A 57 -5.68 -1.10 8.97
N ALA A 58 -5.70 -2.00 8.00
CA ALA A 58 -4.49 -2.67 7.51
C ALA A 58 -3.49 -1.67 6.94
N VAL A 59 -3.93 -0.75 6.08
CA VAL A 59 -3.01 0.22 5.46
C VAL A 59 -2.44 1.21 6.48
N VAL A 60 -3.24 1.65 7.44
CA VAL A 60 -2.76 2.53 8.53
C VAL A 60 -1.68 1.83 9.35
N ARG A 61 -1.89 0.57 9.70
CA ARG A 61 -0.91 -0.25 10.42
C ARG A 61 0.38 -0.41 9.62
N GLU A 62 0.28 -0.76 8.34
CA GLU A 62 1.43 -0.96 7.47
C GLU A 62 2.26 0.32 7.30
N ILE A 63 1.60 1.47 7.08
CA ILE A 63 2.29 2.76 6.98
C ILE A 63 3.08 3.04 8.27
N ARG A 64 2.47 2.84 9.43
CA ARG A 64 3.13 3.06 10.72
C ARG A 64 4.33 2.14 10.90
N GLU A 65 4.16 0.83 10.66
CA GLU A 65 5.22 -0.15 10.84
C GLU A 65 6.40 0.08 9.90
N GLU A 66 6.14 0.45 8.65
CA GLU A 66 7.16 0.56 7.62
C GLU A 66 7.81 1.95 7.55
N SER A 67 7.10 3.00 7.91
CA SER A 67 7.58 4.39 7.74
C SER A 67 7.63 5.22 9.00
N GLY A 68 6.97 4.80 10.07
CA GLY A 68 6.87 5.55 11.32
C GLY A 68 5.78 6.62 11.35
N PHE A 69 5.12 6.90 10.24
CA PHE A 69 4.05 7.89 10.19
C PHE A 69 2.72 7.33 10.68
N GLU A 70 2.01 8.11 11.49
CA GLU A 70 0.62 7.87 11.84
C GLU A 70 -0.26 8.57 10.82
N THR A 71 -1.21 7.84 10.23
CA THR A 71 -2.04 8.35 9.14
C THR A 71 -3.52 8.06 9.34
N GLN A 72 -4.33 8.80 8.61
CA GLN A 72 -5.77 8.61 8.53
C GLN A 72 -6.13 8.44 7.06
N VAL A 73 -6.95 7.43 6.75
CA VAL A 73 -7.42 7.18 5.38
C VAL A 73 -8.42 8.25 4.95
N CYS A 74 -8.20 8.82 3.76
CA CYS A 74 -9.10 9.80 3.15
C CYS A 74 -10.07 9.15 2.16
N LYS A 75 -9.57 8.25 1.31
CA LYS A 75 -10.40 7.60 0.30
C LYS A 75 -9.73 6.36 -0.25
N LEU A 76 -10.54 5.45 -0.77
CA LEU A 76 -10.09 4.37 -1.63
C LEU A 76 -9.91 4.93 -3.05
N VAL A 77 -8.68 4.96 -3.52
CA VAL A 77 -8.34 5.45 -4.86
C VAL A 77 -8.65 4.40 -5.91
N ALA A 78 -8.26 3.17 -5.65
CA ALA A 78 -8.43 2.08 -6.62
C ALA A 78 -8.50 0.72 -5.94
N LEU A 79 -9.23 -0.19 -6.58
CA LEU A 79 -9.22 -1.61 -6.28
C LEU A 79 -8.91 -2.35 -7.58
N TYR A 80 -7.71 -2.92 -7.69
CA TYR A 80 -7.22 -3.53 -8.92
C TYR A 80 -6.99 -5.03 -8.78
N ASP A 81 -7.28 -5.76 -9.83
CA ASP A 81 -6.77 -7.11 -10.02
C ASP A 81 -5.30 -6.99 -10.46
N ARG A 82 -4.38 -7.48 -9.63
CA ARG A 82 -2.94 -7.39 -9.90
C ARG A 82 -2.57 -7.94 -11.29
N ASN A 83 -3.26 -8.98 -11.77
CA ASN A 83 -2.97 -9.62 -13.05
C ASN A 83 -3.32 -8.74 -14.26
N LYS A 84 -4.09 -7.66 -14.07
CA LYS A 84 -4.48 -6.73 -15.14
C LYS A 84 -3.58 -5.50 -15.21
N HIS A 85 -2.50 -5.46 -14.44
CA HIS A 85 -1.54 -4.35 -14.40
C HIS A 85 -0.12 -4.86 -14.66
N ASP A 86 0.84 -3.93 -14.83
CA ASP A 86 2.20 -4.22 -15.29
C ASP A 86 3.09 -4.83 -14.20
N HIS A 87 2.58 -5.80 -13.46
CA HIS A 87 3.35 -6.53 -12.46
C HIS A 87 3.92 -7.83 -13.04
N PRO A 88 5.08 -8.30 -12.53
CA PRO A 88 5.56 -9.63 -12.90
C PRO A 88 4.59 -10.71 -12.39
N PRO A 89 4.55 -11.88 -13.02
CA PRO A 89 3.67 -12.98 -12.58
C PRO A 89 3.89 -13.35 -11.12
N MET A 90 2.82 -13.75 -10.46
CA MET A 90 2.82 -14.17 -9.06
C MET A 90 1.98 -15.44 -8.90
N LEU A 91 2.38 -16.32 -7.97
CA LEU A 91 1.67 -17.56 -7.70
C LEU A 91 0.23 -17.34 -7.22
N PHE A 92 0.05 -16.35 -6.32
CA PHE A 92 -1.26 -16.05 -5.74
C PHE A 92 -2.02 -15.03 -6.58
N HIS A 93 -3.35 -15.20 -6.67
CA HIS A 93 -4.21 -14.13 -7.18
C HIS A 93 -4.36 -13.06 -6.10
N VAL A 94 -4.17 -11.80 -6.47
CA VAL A 94 -4.13 -10.67 -5.53
C VAL A 94 -4.98 -9.52 -6.04
N TYR A 95 -5.82 -8.98 -5.15
CA TYR A 95 -6.45 -7.68 -5.36
C TYR A 95 -5.66 -6.62 -4.59
N LYS A 96 -5.33 -5.52 -5.25
CA LYS A 96 -4.58 -4.40 -4.65
C LYS A 96 -5.51 -3.25 -4.37
N ALA A 97 -5.58 -2.85 -3.11
CA ALA A 97 -6.37 -1.69 -2.68
C ALA A 97 -5.42 -0.52 -2.39
N PHE A 98 -5.60 0.58 -3.12
CA PHE A 98 -4.79 1.80 -2.97
C PHE A 98 -5.60 2.86 -2.23
N PHE A 99 -5.03 3.36 -1.14
CA PHE A 99 -5.67 4.38 -0.31
C PHE A 99 -4.87 5.67 -0.31
N LEU A 100 -5.58 6.79 -0.38
CA LEU A 100 -5.01 8.11 -0.10
C LEU A 100 -5.12 8.36 1.40
N CYS A 101 -4.00 8.72 2.04
CA CYS A 101 -3.90 8.88 3.48
C CYS A 101 -3.25 10.22 3.84
N ASP A 102 -3.71 10.83 4.93
CA ASP A 102 -3.12 12.06 5.47
C ASP A 102 -2.33 11.74 6.74
N VAL A 103 -1.18 12.41 6.92
CA VAL A 103 -0.39 12.30 8.14
C VAL A 103 -1.11 13.02 9.28
N VAL A 104 -1.27 12.32 10.39
CA VAL A 104 -1.84 12.88 11.63
C VAL A 104 -0.85 12.86 12.80
N GLY A 105 0.33 12.28 12.61
CA GLY A 105 1.37 12.21 13.64
C GLY A 105 2.53 11.34 13.23
N GLY A 106 3.40 11.06 14.20
CA GLY A 106 4.59 10.25 13.96
C GLY A 106 5.69 10.99 13.23
N SER A 107 6.76 10.29 12.92
CA SER A 107 7.90 10.80 12.16
C SER A 107 8.56 9.66 11.40
N ALA A 108 9.30 10.00 10.33
CA ALA A 108 9.97 9.02 9.50
C ALA A 108 10.91 8.13 10.33
N SER A 109 10.74 6.83 10.21
CA SER A 109 11.63 5.84 10.81
C SER A 109 11.64 4.56 9.96
N THR A 110 12.77 3.88 9.98
CA THR A 110 12.92 2.59 9.29
C THR A 110 12.48 1.45 10.20
N SER A 111 12.35 0.26 9.62
CA SER A 111 12.02 -0.97 10.33
C SER A 111 12.99 -2.08 9.92
N HIS A 112 12.80 -3.30 10.44
CA HIS A 112 13.57 -4.43 9.96
C HIS A 112 13.16 -4.88 8.54
N GLU A 113 12.02 -4.42 8.04
CA GLU A 113 11.55 -4.69 6.67
C GLU A 113 11.91 -3.58 5.68
N THR A 114 12.17 -2.36 6.16
CA THR A 114 12.47 -1.19 5.32
C THR A 114 13.80 -0.55 5.71
N SER A 115 14.64 -0.24 4.71
CA SER A 115 15.97 0.33 4.92
C SER A 115 16.02 1.84 4.74
N ALA A 116 15.00 2.46 4.15
CA ALA A 116 14.91 3.89 3.95
C ALA A 116 13.45 4.32 3.78
N VAL A 117 13.20 5.58 4.13
CA VAL A 117 11.89 6.24 4.02
C VAL A 117 12.13 7.62 3.44
N ALA A 118 11.44 7.98 2.35
CA ALA A 118 11.61 9.30 1.73
C ALA A 118 10.38 9.70 0.92
N PHE A 119 10.28 11.00 0.64
CA PHE A 119 9.26 11.55 -0.25
C PHE A 119 9.86 11.87 -1.61
N PHE A 120 9.13 11.54 -2.67
CA PHE A 120 9.59 11.71 -4.05
C PHE A 120 8.57 12.49 -4.87
N GLY A 121 9.04 13.45 -5.66
CA GLY A 121 8.22 14.14 -6.63
C GLY A 121 7.86 13.23 -7.80
N ARG A 122 6.82 13.61 -8.55
CA ARG A 122 6.31 12.83 -9.69
C ARG A 122 7.39 12.52 -10.73
N GLU A 123 8.26 13.50 -11.00
CA GLU A 123 9.33 13.39 -12.01
C GLU A 123 10.64 12.82 -11.45
N GLU A 124 10.67 12.48 -10.16
CA GLU A 124 11.88 12.07 -9.45
C GLU A 124 11.74 10.70 -8.80
N LEU A 125 10.84 9.85 -9.33
CA LEU A 125 10.61 8.53 -8.76
C LEU A 125 11.87 7.67 -8.83
N PRO A 126 12.22 6.98 -7.72
CA PRO A 126 13.36 6.07 -7.70
C PRO A 126 13.04 4.76 -8.42
N HIS A 127 13.98 3.84 -8.43
CA HIS A 127 13.77 2.50 -8.98
C HIS A 127 12.73 1.74 -8.14
N LEU A 128 11.61 1.44 -8.75
CA LEU A 128 10.46 0.84 -8.06
C LEU A 128 10.53 -0.68 -8.01
N SER A 129 10.00 -1.23 -6.92
CA SER A 129 9.70 -2.66 -6.78
C SER A 129 8.43 -2.98 -7.58
N THR A 130 8.60 -3.36 -8.85
CA THR A 130 7.48 -3.57 -9.78
C THR A 130 6.58 -4.74 -9.38
N ALA A 131 7.07 -5.66 -8.56
CA ALA A 131 6.23 -6.70 -7.96
C ALA A 131 5.16 -6.11 -7.03
N ARG A 132 5.41 -4.92 -6.47
CA ARG A 132 4.56 -4.26 -5.47
C ARG A 132 3.81 -3.06 -6.01
N VAL A 133 4.47 -2.22 -6.82
CA VAL A 133 3.86 -1.00 -7.37
C VAL A 133 4.43 -0.68 -8.75
N THR A 134 3.62 -0.07 -9.61
CA THR A 134 4.05 0.37 -10.94
C THR A 134 4.06 1.89 -11.03
N VAL A 135 4.80 2.43 -12.01
CA VAL A 135 4.81 3.88 -12.29
C VAL A 135 3.40 4.37 -12.59
N ARG A 136 2.64 3.64 -13.40
CA ARG A 136 1.26 4.02 -13.74
C ARG A 136 0.36 4.14 -12.52
N GLN A 137 0.51 3.23 -11.57
CA GLN A 137 -0.26 3.25 -10.31
C GLN A 137 0.09 4.49 -9.49
N ILE A 138 1.38 4.82 -9.38
CA ILE A 138 1.82 6.04 -8.67
C ILE A 138 1.30 7.29 -9.37
N GLU A 139 1.34 7.35 -10.69
CA GLU A 139 0.80 8.48 -11.44
C GLU A 139 -0.70 8.68 -11.19
N LYS A 140 -1.48 7.61 -11.09
CA LYS A 140 -2.89 7.67 -10.71
C LYS A 140 -3.07 8.28 -9.33
N LEU A 141 -2.20 7.92 -8.39
CA LEU A 141 -2.24 8.45 -7.03
C LEU A 141 -1.94 9.96 -7.01
N PHE A 142 -0.98 10.44 -7.79
CA PHE A 142 -0.76 11.87 -7.95
C PHE A 142 -1.99 12.58 -8.52
N THR A 143 -2.65 12.00 -9.50
CA THR A 143 -3.87 12.55 -10.09
C THR A 143 -4.99 12.66 -9.04
N HIS A 144 -5.21 11.62 -8.24
CA HIS A 144 -6.21 11.63 -7.17
C HIS A 144 -5.83 12.58 -6.02
N HIS A 145 -4.54 12.76 -5.76
CA HIS A 145 -4.07 13.75 -4.79
C HIS A 145 -4.43 15.17 -5.23
N THR A 146 -4.25 15.49 -6.51
CA THR A 146 -4.59 16.78 -7.06
C THR A 146 -6.10 17.03 -7.15
N ASN A 147 -6.88 15.99 -7.44
CA ASN A 147 -8.35 16.04 -7.48
C ASN A 147 -8.95 14.91 -6.66
N ARG A 148 -9.21 15.18 -5.39
CA ARG A 148 -9.74 14.19 -4.44
C ARG A 148 -11.19 13.82 -4.67
N ALA A 149 -11.90 14.51 -5.57
CA ALA A 149 -13.28 14.24 -5.93
C ALA A 149 -13.42 13.16 -7.02
N LEU A 150 -12.32 12.72 -7.63
CA LEU A 150 -12.36 11.64 -8.63
C LEU A 150 -12.95 10.36 -8.02
N PRO A 151 -13.75 9.62 -8.80
CA PRO A 151 -14.31 8.36 -8.31
C PRO A 151 -13.23 7.29 -8.15
N THR A 152 -13.51 6.31 -7.28
CA THR A 152 -12.66 5.12 -7.12
C THR A 152 -12.54 4.37 -8.44
N GLU A 153 -11.33 3.99 -8.80
CA GLU A 153 -11.03 3.23 -10.02
C GLU A 153 -11.07 1.72 -9.71
N PHE A 154 -11.43 0.94 -10.70
CA PHE A 154 -11.41 -0.52 -10.60
C PHE A 154 -11.32 -1.15 -11.99
N ASP A 155 -10.94 -2.40 -12.01
CA ASP A 155 -10.93 -3.22 -13.24
C ASP A 155 -12.29 -3.78 -13.57
#